data_d68eb86716f907eb9606554a307eeab2
#
_entry.id   d68eb86716f907eb9606554a307eeab2
#
_cell.length_a   1.000
_cell.length_b   1.000
_cell.length_c   1.000
_cell.angle_alpha   90.00
_cell.angle_beta   90.00
_cell.angle_gamma   90.00
#
_symmetry.space_group_name_H-M   'P 1'
#
loop_
_entity.id
_entity.type
_entity.pdbx_description
1 polymer ?
#
loop_
_entity_poly.entity_id
_entity_poly.type
_entity_poly.pdbx_seq_one_letter_code
_entity_poly.pdbx_strand_id
1 'polypeptide(L)'
;MLRTLPLPLLLVCGALGCGPDTSDDDRDGLEAWHEEELGTDPEVADSDGDGHDDGDELAGNTNPLDDDDHPYAGGWPIAACRDSIQASGDEEGDIANDWRLPDQFGEQVQLHSFCDRTVLLVAAAFW
;
A
#
# COMPACT_ATOMS: atom_id res chain seq x y z
N MET A 1 0.23 -50.29 16.38
CA MET A 1 0.51 -49.38 15.24
C MET A 1 1.03 -48.07 15.81
N LEU A 2 2.36 -47.93 15.88
CA LEU A 2 3.01 -46.68 16.33
C LEU A 2 3.07 -45.74 15.14
N ARG A 3 2.41 -44.58 15.25
CA ARG A 3 2.58 -43.45 14.33
C ARG A 3 3.87 -42.72 14.71
N THR A 4 4.88 -42.80 13.92
CA THR A 4 6.06 -41.96 13.98
C THR A 4 5.69 -40.55 13.53
N LEU A 5 5.71 -39.55 14.45
CA LEU A 5 5.66 -38.13 14.14
C LEU A 5 6.99 -37.72 13.48
N PRO A 6 6.95 -36.94 12.39
CA PRO A 6 8.18 -36.39 11.83
C PRO A 6 8.78 -35.37 12.80
N LEU A 7 10.06 -35.53 13.12
CA LEU A 7 10.84 -34.51 13.84
C LEU A 7 10.84 -33.22 13.01
N PRO A 8 10.67 -32.04 13.65
CA PRO A 8 10.92 -30.78 12.97
C PRO A 8 12.41 -30.70 12.62
N LEU A 9 12.69 -30.43 11.37
CA LEU A 9 14.03 -30.12 10.88
C LEU A 9 14.52 -28.86 11.60
N LEU A 10 15.36 -29.04 12.64
CA LEU A 10 16.06 -27.93 13.26
C LEU A 10 17.03 -27.36 12.21
N LEU A 11 16.70 -26.22 11.63
CA LEU A 11 17.65 -25.45 10.83
C LEU A 11 18.76 -24.96 11.78
N VAL A 12 19.90 -25.62 11.74
CA VAL A 12 21.10 -25.19 12.46
C VAL A 12 21.64 -23.97 11.74
N CYS A 13 21.26 -22.78 12.20
CA CYS A 13 21.90 -21.54 11.80
C CYS A 13 23.33 -21.56 12.34
N GLY A 14 24.31 -21.74 11.46
CA GLY A 14 25.74 -21.69 11.81
C GLY A 14 26.10 -20.29 12.30
N ALA A 15 27.05 -20.21 13.26
CA ALA A 15 27.43 -19.03 14.03
C ALA A 15 28.13 -17.92 13.20
N LEU A 16 27.48 -17.38 12.17
CA LEU A 16 27.87 -16.17 11.45
C LEU A 16 26.57 -15.40 11.18
N GLY A 17 26.28 -14.46 12.08
CA GLY A 17 25.39 -13.33 11.87
C GLY A 17 24.05 -13.61 11.20
N CYS A 18 23.12 -14.34 11.83
CA CYS A 18 21.73 -14.41 11.40
C CYS A 18 20.97 -13.22 12.03
N GLY A 19 21.32 -12.00 11.62
CA GLY A 19 20.49 -10.82 11.81
C GLY A 19 19.63 -10.62 10.57
N PRO A 20 18.60 -9.77 10.65
CA PRO A 20 17.86 -9.36 9.47
C PRO A 20 18.81 -8.74 8.44
N ASP A 21 18.54 -8.94 7.17
CA ASP A 21 19.29 -8.29 6.10
C ASP A 21 18.92 -6.81 6.07
N THR A 22 19.87 -5.94 6.41
CA THR A 22 19.68 -4.50 6.46
C THR A 22 20.28 -3.80 5.23
N SER A 23 20.53 -4.52 4.14
CA SER A 23 20.85 -3.91 2.86
C SER A 23 19.61 -3.21 2.30
N ASP A 24 19.86 -2.20 1.49
CA ASP A 24 18.90 -1.45 0.68
C ASP A 24 19.53 -1.43 -0.73
N ASP A 25 19.25 -2.49 -1.51
CA ASP A 25 19.99 -2.79 -2.73
C ASP A 25 19.46 -1.98 -3.93
N ASP A 26 18.19 -1.64 -3.97
CA ASP A 26 17.53 -0.83 -5.00
C ASP A 26 17.44 0.67 -4.66
N ARG A 27 17.66 1.01 -3.36
CA ARG A 27 17.75 2.38 -2.83
C ARG A 27 16.42 3.14 -2.78
N ASP A 28 15.38 2.44 -2.50
CA ASP A 28 14.06 3.02 -2.27
C ASP A 28 13.85 3.53 -0.83
N GLY A 29 14.80 3.21 0.09
CA GLY A 29 14.77 3.58 1.50
C GLY A 29 14.23 2.52 2.43
N LEU A 30 13.87 1.34 1.93
CA LEU A 30 13.53 0.17 2.72
C LEU A 30 14.74 -0.76 2.88
N GLU A 31 14.80 -1.47 3.99
CA GLU A 31 15.80 -2.52 4.21
C GLU A 31 15.21 -3.86 3.73
N ALA A 32 16.00 -4.72 3.10
CA ALA A 32 15.56 -5.98 2.50
C ALA A 32 14.69 -6.85 3.43
N TRP A 33 14.98 -6.88 4.74
CA TRP A 33 14.16 -7.63 5.69
C TRP A 33 12.74 -7.03 5.83
N HIS A 34 12.62 -5.72 5.69
CA HIS A 34 11.33 -5.02 5.79
C HIS A 34 10.50 -5.29 4.54
N GLU A 35 11.12 -5.28 3.38
CA GLU A 35 10.50 -5.63 2.11
C GLU A 35 10.03 -7.08 2.07
N GLU A 36 10.85 -8.03 2.58
CA GLU A 36 10.42 -9.42 2.76
C GLU A 36 9.16 -9.54 3.65
N GLU A 37 9.02 -8.67 4.67
CA GLU A 37 7.84 -8.65 5.54
C GLU A 37 6.62 -8.02 4.84
N LEU A 38 6.83 -7.00 4.01
CA LEU A 38 5.79 -6.33 3.21
C LEU A 38 5.36 -7.18 2.00
N GLY A 39 6.29 -7.96 1.44
CA GLY A 39 6.11 -8.76 0.24
C GLY A 39 6.54 -8.05 -1.04
N THR A 40 7.25 -6.93 -0.93
CA THR A 40 7.89 -6.23 -2.04
C THR A 40 9.18 -6.95 -2.48
N ASP A 41 9.82 -6.52 -3.56
CA ASP A 41 11.02 -7.15 -4.12
C ASP A 41 12.27 -6.32 -3.78
N PRO A 42 13.19 -6.80 -2.90
CA PRO A 42 14.38 -6.07 -2.46
C PRO A 42 15.40 -5.68 -3.54
N GLU A 43 15.16 -6.04 -4.78
CA GLU A 43 15.97 -5.65 -5.94
C GLU A 43 15.25 -4.67 -6.88
N VAL A 44 13.99 -4.25 -6.53
CA VAL A 44 13.12 -3.45 -7.40
C VAL A 44 12.43 -2.36 -6.59
N ALA A 45 12.89 -1.14 -6.70
CA ALA A 45 12.42 0.03 -5.94
C ALA A 45 10.93 0.38 -6.10
N ASP A 46 10.27 -0.11 -7.13
CA ASP A 46 8.85 0.09 -7.48
C ASP A 46 8.28 -1.28 -7.84
N SER A 47 7.72 -1.96 -6.83
CA SER A 47 7.33 -3.38 -6.94
C SER A 47 6.09 -3.62 -7.78
N ASP A 48 5.14 -2.68 -7.83
CA ASP A 48 3.91 -2.81 -8.63
C ASP A 48 3.97 -2.09 -9.98
N GLY A 49 4.96 -1.21 -10.18
CA GLY A 49 5.27 -0.58 -11.47
C GLY A 49 4.43 0.65 -11.78
N ASP A 50 3.88 1.33 -10.77
CA ASP A 50 3.03 2.52 -10.92
C ASP A 50 3.84 3.82 -11.09
N GLY A 51 5.14 3.79 -10.77
CA GLY A 51 6.07 4.92 -10.90
C GLY A 51 6.38 5.62 -9.58
N HIS A 52 5.97 5.05 -8.44
CA HIS A 52 6.36 5.45 -7.09
C HIS A 52 7.23 4.36 -6.47
N ASP A 53 8.24 4.76 -5.70
CA ASP A 53 9.11 3.81 -5.02
C ASP A 53 8.40 3.27 -3.77
N ASP A 54 8.57 1.98 -3.44
CA ASP A 54 7.91 1.29 -2.32
C ASP A 54 8.10 2.03 -0.99
N GLY A 55 9.31 2.60 -0.76
CA GLY A 55 9.61 3.41 0.42
C GLY A 55 8.84 4.74 0.46
N ASP A 56 8.65 5.40 -0.67
CA ASP A 56 7.86 6.64 -0.78
C ASP A 56 6.37 6.35 -0.54
N GLU A 57 5.88 5.21 -1.03
CA GLU A 57 4.51 4.77 -0.81
C GLU A 57 4.23 4.45 0.65
N LEU A 58 5.12 3.70 1.29
CA LEU A 58 5.00 3.40 2.71
C LEU A 58 5.00 4.69 3.57
N ALA A 59 5.84 5.67 3.22
CA ALA A 59 5.86 6.99 3.85
C ALA A 59 4.57 7.78 3.56
N GLY A 60 3.98 7.61 2.38
CA GLY A 60 2.71 8.18 1.95
C GLY A 60 1.49 7.47 2.54
N ASN A 61 1.69 6.31 3.18
CA ASN A 61 0.63 5.44 3.69
C ASN A 61 -0.26 4.88 2.57
N THR A 62 0.37 4.50 1.47
CA THR A 62 -0.19 3.76 0.34
C THR A 62 0.36 2.34 0.29
N ASN A 63 -0.12 1.53 -0.62
CA ASN A 63 0.20 0.11 -0.68
C ASN A 63 1.17 -0.17 -1.84
N PRO A 64 2.45 -0.51 -1.59
CA PRO A 64 3.47 -0.70 -2.62
C PRO A 64 3.28 -1.97 -3.49
N LEU A 65 2.12 -2.62 -3.40
CA LEU A 65 1.74 -3.79 -4.19
C LEU A 65 0.41 -3.58 -4.94
N ASP A 66 -0.10 -2.34 -4.99
CA ASP A 66 -1.36 -1.99 -5.65
C ASP A 66 -1.17 -0.75 -6.53
N ASP A 67 -0.96 -0.93 -7.82
CA ASP A 67 -0.71 0.08 -8.83
C ASP A 67 -1.80 1.17 -8.98
N ASP A 68 -2.90 1.01 -8.28
CA ASP A 68 -3.98 1.99 -8.15
C ASP A 68 -3.91 2.79 -6.81
N ASP A 69 -3.02 2.47 -5.87
CA ASP A 69 -2.92 3.08 -4.53
C ASP A 69 -1.57 3.74 -4.26
N HIS A 70 -1.31 4.87 -4.87
CA HIS A 70 -0.06 5.63 -4.80
C HIS A 70 -0.21 6.99 -4.11
N PRO A 71 0.90 7.63 -3.67
CA PRO A 71 0.88 9.00 -3.17
C PRO A 71 0.46 9.99 -4.26
N TYR A 72 -0.54 10.84 -3.98
CA TYR A 72 -0.99 11.83 -4.95
C TYR A 72 -0.04 13.03 -5.07
N ALA A 73 0.28 13.48 -6.30
CA ALA A 73 1.11 14.65 -6.57
C ALA A 73 0.56 15.94 -5.93
N GLY A 74 -0.76 15.99 -5.70
CA GLY A 74 -1.42 17.07 -4.96
C GLY A 74 -1.13 17.10 -3.46
N GLY A 75 -0.44 16.09 -2.93
CA GLY A 75 -0.18 15.96 -1.49
C GLY A 75 -1.45 15.77 -0.68
N TRP A 76 -2.44 15.08 -1.23
CA TRP A 76 -3.70 14.80 -0.54
C TRP A 76 -3.47 13.90 0.66
N PRO A 77 -4.11 14.18 1.81
CA PRO A 77 -4.00 13.34 2.99
C PRO A 77 -4.83 12.07 2.79
N ILE A 78 -4.20 11.05 2.28
CA ILE A 78 -4.77 9.73 2.07
C ILE A 78 -4.52 8.81 3.26
N ALA A 79 -5.26 7.71 3.32
CA ALA A 79 -5.09 6.67 4.33
C ALA A 79 -5.30 5.29 3.69
N ALA A 80 -4.48 4.32 4.10
CA ALA A 80 -4.50 2.94 3.59
C ALA A 80 -5.70 2.14 4.10
N CYS A 81 -6.92 2.68 3.97
CA CYS A 81 -8.16 2.02 4.36
C CYS A 81 -9.14 1.84 3.20
N ARG A 82 -8.77 2.25 1.99
CA ARG A 82 -9.58 2.18 0.79
C ARG A 82 -10.16 0.79 0.56
N ASP A 83 -9.31 -0.22 0.62
CA ASP A 83 -9.69 -1.61 0.33
C ASP A 83 -10.61 -2.23 1.38
N SER A 84 -10.68 -1.65 2.58
CA SER A 84 -11.58 -2.09 3.64
C SER A 84 -12.98 -1.48 3.54
N ILE A 85 -13.18 -0.47 2.68
CA ILE A 85 -14.44 0.25 2.55
C ILE A 85 -15.35 -0.47 1.56
N GLN A 86 -16.54 -0.85 2.00
CA GLN A 86 -17.56 -1.45 1.14
C GLN A 86 -18.72 -0.47 0.96
N ALA A 87 -18.96 -0.03 -0.28
CA ALA A 87 -20.10 0.81 -0.60
C ALA A 87 -21.43 0.12 -0.26
N SER A 88 -22.41 0.87 0.25
CA SER A 88 -23.73 0.34 0.62
C SER A 88 -24.89 0.98 -0.14
N GLY A 89 -24.72 2.17 -0.70
CA GLY A 89 -25.74 2.85 -1.48
C GLY A 89 -25.51 4.34 -1.69
N ASP A 90 -26.56 5.05 -2.08
CA ASP A 90 -26.54 6.47 -2.43
C ASP A 90 -27.48 7.30 -1.54
N GLU A 91 -28.05 6.72 -0.50
CA GLU A 91 -28.98 7.39 0.42
C GLU A 91 -28.24 8.03 1.60
N GLU A 92 -28.91 8.92 2.32
CA GLU A 92 -28.33 9.53 3.53
C GLU A 92 -28.02 8.47 4.58
N GLY A 93 -26.75 8.39 4.99
CA GLY A 93 -26.24 7.41 5.94
C GLY A 93 -25.60 6.16 5.30
N ASP A 94 -25.70 6.02 3.99
CA ASP A 94 -24.99 4.98 3.26
C ASP A 94 -23.50 5.30 3.08
N ILE A 95 -22.72 4.27 2.83
CA ILE A 95 -21.34 4.41 2.37
C ILE A 95 -21.39 4.58 0.85
N ALA A 96 -20.98 5.75 0.36
CA ALA A 96 -20.99 6.09 -1.05
C ALA A 96 -20.13 5.13 -1.88
N ASN A 97 -20.50 4.96 -3.16
CA ASN A 97 -19.65 4.26 -4.11
C ASN A 97 -18.33 5.01 -4.28
N ASP A 98 -17.24 4.27 -4.42
CA ASP A 98 -15.96 4.84 -4.78
C ASP A 98 -16.02 5.37 -6.22
N TRP A 99 -15.65 6.63 -6.39
CA TRP A 99 -15.56 7.26 -7.70
C TRP A 99 -14.19 7.93 -7.85
N ARG A 100 -13.75 8.04 -9.09
CA ARG A 100 -12.48 8.65 -9.45
C ARG A 100 -12.72 9.94 -10.22
N LEU A 101 -12.02 11.00 -9.87
CA LEU A 101 -12.04 12.27 -10.59
C LEU A 101 -10.60 12.74 -10.83
N PRO A 102 -10.29 13.27 -12.04
CA PRO A 102 -8.98 13.84 -12.28
C PRO A 102 -8.82 15.14 -11.48
N ASP A 103 -7.66 15.28 -10.83
CA ASP A 103 -7.26 16.52 -10.17
C ASP A 103 -6.58 17.51 -11.14
N GLN A 104 -6.01 18.60 -10.60
CA GLN A 104 -5.31 19.61 -11.42
C GLN A 104 -3.97 19.13 -11.98
N PHE A 105 -3.45 18.00 -11.52
CA PHE A 105 -2.22 17.38 -12.01
C PHE A 105 -2.50 16.29 -13.06
N GLY A 106 -3.78 15.91 -13.21
CA GLY A 106 -4.23 14.88 -14.14
C GLY A 106 -4.29 13.48 -13.54
N GLU A 107 -4.05 13.37 -12.24
CA GLU A 107 -4.16 12.10 -11.51
C GLU A 107 -5.61 11.75 -11.19
N GLN A 108 -5.90 10.46 -11.13
CA GLN A 108 -7.22 9.96 -10.74
C GLN A 108 -7.32 9.85 -9.23
N VAL A 109 -7.96 10.82 -8.59
CA VAL A 109 -8.19 10.84 -7.15
C VAL A 109 -9.44 10.08 -6.79
N GLN A 110 -9.34 9.13 -5.86
CA GLN A 110 -10.43 8.27 -5.42
C GLN A 110 -11.09 8.78 -4.14
N LEU A 111 -12.40 8.65 -4.02
CA LEU A 111 -13.14 9.08 -2.83
C LEU A 111 -12.73 8.30 -1.59
N HIS A 112 -12.60 6.98 -1.70
CA HIS A 112 -12.30 6.12 -0.55
C HIS A 112 -10.87 6.29 -0.02
N SER A 113 -9.94 6.87 -0.78
CA SER A 113 -8.62 7.26 -0.28
C SER A 113 -8.66 8.33 0.81
N PHE A 114 -9.79 9.03 0.98
CA PHE A 114 -10.01 10.03 2.04
C PHE A 114 -10.76 9.48 3.26
N CYS A 115 -10.65 8.20 3.53
CA CYS A 115 -11.25 7.61 4.71
C CYS A 115 -10.81 8.33 5.99
N ASP A 116 -11.68 8.36 7.00
CA ASP A 116 -11.50 9.14 8.24
C ASP A 116 -11.39 10.66 8.03
N ARG A 117 -11.76 11.17 6.84
CA ARG A 117 -11.81 12.60 6.52
C ARG A 117 -13.22 13.03 6.17
N THR A 118 -13.51 14.31 6.39
CA THR A 118 -14.75 14.91 5.90
C THR A 118 -14.50 15.47 4.50
N VAL A 119 -15.19 14.94 3.50
CA VAL A 119 -15.10 15.40 2.11
C VAL A 119 -16.31 16.25 1.77
N LEU A 120 -16.07 17.49 1.30
CA LEU A 120 -17.11 18.37 0.74
C LEU A 120 -17.00 18.38 -0.78
N LEU A 121 -17.96 17.79 -1.45
CA LEU A 121 -18.05 17.81 -2.91
C LEU A 121 -18.91 18.98 -3.37
N VAL A 122 -18.38 19.85 -4.22
CA VAL A 122 -19.11 20.97 -4.84
C VAL A 122 -19.15 20.78 -6.35
N ALA A 123 -20.33 20.56 -6.89
CA ALA A 123 -20.56 20.52 -8.34
C ALA A 123 -20.98 21.91 -8.84
N ALA A 124 -20.27 22.45 -9.84
CA ALA A 124 -20.61 23.72 -10.49
C ALA A 124 -20.63 23.55 -12.01
N ALA A 125 -21.60 24.18 -12.67
CA ALA A 125 -21.69 24.21 -14.11
C ALA A 125 -21.65 25.67 -14.58
N PHE A 126 -20.85 25.94 -15.62
CA PHE A 126 -20.79 27.22 -16.33
C PHE A 126 -21.44 27.02 -17.70
N TRP A 127 -22.44 27.78 -18.00
CA TRP A 127 -23.13 27.86 -19.30
C TRP A 127 -23.29 29.29 -19.76
#